data_b3f31403f9703f072cb5070758526ba6
#
_entry.id   b3f31403f9703f072cb5070758526ba6
#
_cell.length_a   1.000
_cell.length_b   1.000
_cell.length_c   1.000
_cell.angle_alpha   90.00
_cell.angle_beta   90.00
_cell.angle_gamma   90.00
#
_symmetry.space_group_name_H-M   'P 1'
#
loop_
_entity.id
_entity.type
_entity.pdbx_description
1 polymer ?
#
loop_
_entity_poly.entity_id
_entity_poly.type
_entity_poly.pdbx_seq_one_letter_code
_entity_poly.pdbx_strand_id
1 'polypeptide(L)'
;MFWQTTRFRMDLTQPQVMGIVNVTPDSFSDGGQHAHTRAAVAHCEQLLKDGADILDIGGESTRPGAPAVSLEDELARVLPVVREAVRLNVPISVDTYKAEVMQAVLDAGVDIINDVWALRQVGAQQVVAAHAQCGVCLMHMHGEPQTMQALPMHGSSIQPVTEFLKVHAQALQALGVAHERMALDPGVGFGKTVAQNFELLAHQDQLLA
;
A
#
# COMPACT_ATOMS: atom_id res chain seq x y z
N MET A 1 -8.14 -18.70 5.22
CA MET A 1 -8.35 -17.41 4.55
C MET A 1 -7.19 -17.19 3.59
N PHE A 2 -7.45 -16.65 2.37
CA PHE A 2 -6.41 -16.44 1.37
C PHE A 2 -6.51 -15.03 0.80
N TRP A 3 -5.36 -14.45 0.45
CA TRP A 3 -5.27 -13.23 -0.33
C TRP A 3 -4.75 -13.55 -1.72
N GLN A 4 -5.54 -13.31 -2.75
CA GLN A 4 -5.17 -13.53 -4.13
C GLN A 4 -4.44 -12.29 -4.66
N THR A 5 -3.24 -12.50 -5.18
CA THR A 5 -2.43 -11.49 -5.83
C THR A 5 -2.08 -11.93 -7.27
N THR A 6 -1.33 -11.13 -8.02
CA THR A 6 -1.03 -11.43 -9.44
C THR A 6 -0.40 -12.81 -9.61
N ARG A 7 0.66 -13.11 -8.87
CA ARG A 7 1.45 -14.35 -8.99
C ARG A 7 1.24 -15.33 -7.83
N PHE A 8 0.69 -14.86 -6.71
CA PHE A 8 0.63 -15.62 -5.47
C PHE A 8 -0.80 -15.73 -4.93
N ARG A 9 -1.06 -16.85 -4.28
CA ARG A 9 -2.22 -17.04 -3.41
C ARG A 9 -1.72 -17.24 -2.00
N MET A 10 -1.75 -16.17 -1.22
CA MET A 10 -1.15 -16.12 0.11
C MET A 10 -2.10 -16.69 1.14
N ASP A 11 -1.60 -17.59 2.00
CA ASP A 11 -2.35 -18.15 3.12
C ASP A 11 -2.26 -17.18 4.32
N LEU A 12 -3.39 -16.63 4.74
CA LEU A 12 -3.51 -15.72 5.88
C LEU A 12 -3.96 -16.43 7.17
N THR A 13 -3.82 -17.75 7.27
CA THR A 13 -4.02 -18.47 8.53
C THR A 13 -2.90 -18.17 9.54
N GLN A 14 -1.77 -17.67 9.06
CA GLN A 14 -0.69 -17.11 9.85
C GLN A 14 -0.47 -15.63 9.46
N PRO A 15 -0.06 -14.77 10.41
CA PRO A 15 0.32 -13.39 10.10
C PRO A 15 1.42 -13.34 9.03
N GLN A 16 1.30 -12.38 8.11
CA GLN A 16 2.31 -12.09 7.10
C GLN A 16 2.99 -10.78 7.43
N VAL A 17 4.30 -10.70 7.25
CA VAL A 17 5.09 -9.49 7.52
C VAL A 17 5.37 -8.76 6.21
N MET A 18 4.90 -7.52 6.11
CA MET A 18 5.19 -6.64 4.98
C MET A 18 6.39 -5.75 5.30
N GLY A 19 7.50 -5.97 4.60
CA GLY A 19 8.72 -5.18 4.72
C GLY A 19 8.66 -3.94 3.84
N ILE A 20 8.88 -2.74 4.42
CA ILE A 20 8.74 -1.45 3.74
C ILE A 20 10.05 -1.00 3.12
N VAL A 21 10.02 -0.68 1.83
CA VAL A 21 11.15 -0.20 1.02
C VAL A 21 10.86 1.21 0.50
N ASN A 22 11.29 2.23 1.24
CA ASN A 22 11.14 3.62 0.80
C ASN A 22 12.22 4.00 -0.21
N VAL A 23 11.82 4.33 -1.44
CA VAL A 23 12.71 4.77 -2.52
C VAL A 23 12.65 6.29 -2.64
N THR A 24 12.92 6.97 -1.53
CA THR A 24 12.98 8.44 -1.50
C THR A 24 14.43 8.93 -1.56
N PRO A 25 14.70 10.16 -2.05
CA PRO A 25 16.06 10.70 -2.16
C PRO A 25 16.87 10.65 -0.87
N ASP A 26 16.20 10.84 0.28
CA ASP A 26 16.83 10.84 1.60
C ASP A 26 17.20 9.42 2.08
N SER A 27 16.63 8.39 1.48
CA SER A 27 16.85 7.02 1.92
C SER A 27 18.18 6.43 1.43
N PHE A 28 18.80 7.00 0.36
CA PHE A 28 20.01 6.44 -0.27
C PHE A 28 20.90 7.57 -0.84
N SER A 29 21.58 8.32 0.00
CA SER A 29 22.08 9.67 -0.27
C SER A 29 23.30 9.87 -1.16
N ASP A 30 24.03 8.85 -1.67
CA ASP A 30 25.28 9.09 -2.39
C ASP A 30 25.51 8.18 -3.62
N GLY A 31 25.05 8.54 -4.82
CA GLY A 31 25.55 7.77 -5.96
C GLY A 31 24.72 7.71 -7.26
N GLY A 32 23.76 8.59 -7.47
CA GLY A 32 22.95 8.60 -8.70
C GLY A 32 21.94 7.43 -8.78
N GLN A 33 21.07 7.45 -9.80
CA GLN A 33 19.90 6.56 -9.92
C GLN A 33 20.25 5.05 -9.85
N HIS A 34 21.33 4.61 -10.47
CA HIS A 34 21.74 3.20 -10.43
C HIS A 34 22.24 2.74 -9.05
N ALA A 35 22.86 3.62 -8.27
CA ALA A 35 23.30 3.29 -6.91
C ALA A 35 22.09 3.21 -5.97
N HIS A 36 21.12 4.10 -6.12
CA HIS A 36 19.85 4.08 -5.39
C HIS A 36 19.07 2.78 -5.65
N THR A 37 18.93 2.36 -6.91
CA THR A 37 18.26 1.10 -7.26
C THR A 37 18.95 -0.11 -6.61
N ARG A 38 20.29 -0.19 -6.71
CA ARG A 38 21.04 -1.31 -6.09
C ARG A 38 20.91 -1.33 -4.58
N ALA A 39 20.96 -0.18 -3.92
CA ALA A 39 20.79 -0.08 -2.48
C ALA A 39 19.37 -0.50 -2.04
N ALA A 40 18.33 -0.08 -2.79
CA ALA A 40 16.96 -0.48 -2.52
C ALA A 40 16.76 -1.99 -2.71
N VAL A 41 17.33 -2.60 -3.75
CA VAL A 41 17.25 -4.05 -3.97
C VAL A 41 18.01 -4.81 -2.87
N ALA A 42 19.19 -4.36 -2.46
CA ALA A 42 19.91 -4.95 -1.33
C ALA A 42 19.11 -4.85 -0.02
N HIS A 43 18.37 -3.76 0.17
CA HIS A 43 17.45 -3.63 1.31
C HIS A 43 16.28 -4.60 1.21
N CYS A 44 15.69 -4.82 0.02
CA CYS A 44 14.70 -5.86 -0.22
C CYS A 44 15.22 -7.24 0.22
N GLU A 45 16.42 -7.62 -0.24
CA GLU A 45 17.04 -8.90 0.13
C GLU A 45 17.32 -9.02 1.63
N GLN A 46 17.66 -7.91 2.29
CA GLN A 46 17.87 -7.90 3.75
C GLN A 46 16.54 -8.10 4.49
N LEU A 47 15.48 -7.39 4.10
CA LEU A 47 14.15 -7.56 4.71
C LEU A 47 13.64 -9.01 4.60
N LEU A 48 13.86 -9.67 3.46
CA LEU A 48 13.53 -11.09 3.29
C LEU A 48 14.33 -12.00 4.23
N LYS A 49 15.61 -11.73 4.44
CA LYS A 49 16.44 -12.47 5.41
C LYS A 49 15.98 -12.23 6.86
N ASP A 50 15.44 -11.04 7.14
CA ASP A 50 14.91 -10.66 8.44
C ASP A 50 13.48 -11.18 8.69
N GLY A 51 12.88 -11.86 7.68
CA GLY A 51 11.60 -12.55 7.81
C GLY A 51 10.40 -11.83 7.21
N ALA A 52 10.61 -10.87 6.31
CA ALA A 52 9.50 -10.31 5.54
C ALA A 52 8.95 -11.33 4.53
N ASP A 53 7.63 -11.40 4.42
CA ASP A 53 6.90 -12.25 3.48
C ASP A 53 6.50 -11.49 2.22
N ILE A 54 6.33 -10.17 2.32
CA ILE A 54 5.91 -9.24 1.27
C ILE A 54 6.88 -8.06 1.30
N LEU A 55 7.23 -7.52 0.13
CA LEU A 55 7.98 -6.27 0.02
C LEU A 55 7.05 -5.17 -0.50
N ASP A 56 6.96 -4.04 0.23
CA ASP A 56 6.13 -2.89 -0.13
C ASP A 56 7.03 -1.70 -0.53
N ILE A 57 7.01 -1.36 -1.82
CA ILE A 57 7.91 -0.37 -2.41
C ILE A 57 7.16 0.94 -2.59
N GLY A 58 7.64 2.03 -1.97
CA GLY A 58 7.05 3.36 -2.06
C GLY A 58 8.02 4.41 -2.60
N GLY A 59 7.59 5.19 -3.61
CA GLY A 59 8.35 6.30 -4.21
C GLY A 59 8.04 7.67 -3.63
N GLU A 60 6.94 7.78 -2.91
CA GLU A 60 6.47 8.98 -2.22
C GLU A 60 6.31 8.70 -0.73
N SER A 61 6.75 9.64 0.11
CA SER A 61 6.57 9.50 1.57
C SER A 61 5.15 9.86 1.98
N THR A 62 4.47 8.93 2.65
CA THR A 62 3.14 9.15 3.24
C THR A 62 3.19 9.75 4.65
N ARG A 63 4.39 10.16 5.13
CA ARG A 63 4.56 10.81 6.43
C ARG A 63 3.88 12.18 6.46
N PRO A 64 3.35 12.61 7.61
CA PRO A 64 2.76 13.94 7.75
C PRO A 64 3.71 15.05 7.29
N GLY A 65 3.21 15.95 6.43
CA GLY A 65 4.00 17.07 5.94
C GLY A 65 5.01 16.76 4.83
N ALA A 66 5.10 15.53 4.37
CA ALA A 66 5.93 15.20 3.21
C ALA A 66 5.45 15.95 1.96
N PRO A 67 6.36 16.51 1.14
CA PRO A 67 5.96 17.15 -0.11
C PRO A 67 5.45 16.09 -1.09
N ALA A 68 4.43 16.46 -1.88
CA ALA A 68 3.95 15.62 -2.97
C ALA A 68 5.05 15.43 -4.03
N VAL A 69 5.13 14.22 -4.57
CA VAL A 69 6.09 13.84 -5.61
C VAL A 69 5.38 13.88 -6.96
N SER A 70 6.06 14.39 -8.00
CA SER A 70 5.51 14.38 -9.35
C SER A 70 5.32 12.93 -9.87
N LEU A 71 4.42 12.73 -10.81
CA LEU A 71 4.22 11.44 -11.47
C LEU A 71 5.53 10.91 -12.07
N GLU A 72 6.26 11.78 -12.77
CA GLU A 72 7.51 11.45 -13.44
C GLU A 72 8.59 11.01 -12.44
N ASP A 73 8.74 11.75 -11.35
CA ASP A 73 9.71 11.43 -10.30
C ASP A 73 9.38 10.11 -9.60
N GLU A 74 8.09 9.86 -9.29
CA GLU A 74 7.68 8.62 -8.64
C GLU A 74 7.94 7.41 -9.55
N LEU A 75 7.57 7.49 -10.83
CA LEU A 75 7.89 6.45 -11.82
C LEU A 75 9.40 6.22 -11.95
N ALA A 76 10.18 7.28 -12.00
CA ALA A 76 11.64 7.20 -12.11
C ALA A 76 12.29 6.53 -10.88
N ARG A 77 11.69 6.67 -9.70
CA ARG A 77 12.15 6.02 -8.45
C ARG A 77 11.72 4.56 -8.38
N VAL A 78 10.45 4.28 -8.60
CA VAL A 78 9.82 2.98 -8.30
C VAL A 78 10.13 1.94 -9.37
N LEU A 79 9.97 2.26 -10.66
CA LEU A 79 10.06 1.26 -11.73
C LEU A 79 11.41 0.52 -11.81
N PRO A 80 12.58 1.17 -11.66
CA PRO A 80 13.85 0.44 -11.68
C PRO A 80 13.96 -0.58 -10.54
N VAL A 81 13.46 -0.26 -9.35
CA VAL A 81 13.49 -1.14 -8.18
C VAL A 81 12.51 -2.29 -8.35
N VAL A 82 11.28 -2.01 -8.78
CA VAL A 82 10.23 -3.01 -9.04
C VAL A 82 10.72 -4.07 -10.04
N ARG A 83 11.32 -3.66 -11.18
CA ARG A 83 11.83 -4.59 -12.20
C ARG A 83 12.85 -5.60 -11.68
N GLU A 84 13.63 -5.22 -10.70
CA GLU A 84 14.56 -6.13 -10.03
C GLU A 84 13.87 -6.93 -8.91
N ALA A 85 13.03 -6.27 -8.10
CA ALA A 85 12.35 -6.90 -6.97
C ALA A 85 11.41 -8.05 -7.40
N VAL A 86 10.70 -7.93 -8.53
CA VAL A 86 9.81 -9.00 -9.04
C VAL A 86 10.56 -10.32 -9.33
N ARG A 87 11.88 -10.26 -9.51
CA ARG A 87 12.75 -11.44 -9.72
C ARG A 87 13.08 -12.18 -8.43
N LEU A 88 12.83 -11.57 -7.27
CA LEU A 88 13.08 -12.19 -5.95
C LEU A 88 12.07 -13.31 -5.63
N ASN A 89 11.04 -13.49 -6.47
CA ASN A 89 10.02 -14.52 -6.36
C ASN A 89 9.27 -14.52 -5.02
N VAL A 90 8.98 -13.33 -4.51
CA VAL A 90 8.12 -13.04 -3.36
C VAL A 90 7.03 -12.05 -3.80
N PRO A 91 5.92 -11.93 -3.07
CA PRO A 91 4.91 -10.92 -3.37
C PRO A 91 5.49 -9.50 -3.28
N ILE A 92 5.29 -8.74 -4.36
CA ILE A 92 5.72 -7.33 -4.44
C ILE A 92 4.48 -6.45 -4.40
N SER A 93 4.45 -5.56 -3.43
CA SER A 93 3.47 -4.50 -3.25
C SER A 93 4.09 -3.15 -3.66
N VAL A 94 3.28 -2.25 -4.18
CA VAL A 94 3.69 -0.86 -4.41
C VAL A 94 2.71 0.07 -3.72
N ASP A 95 3.27 0.94 -2.84
CA ASP A 95 2.54 2.02 -2.17
C ASP A 95 2.46 3.22 -3.11
N THR A 96 1.27 3.44 -3.66
CA THR A 96 0.96 4.58 -4.53
C THR A 96 -0.53 4.83 -4.60
N TYR A 97 -0.90 6.13 -4.71
CA TYR A 97 -2.28 6.55 -4.97
C TYR A 97 -2.51 7.02 -6.43
N LYS A 98 -1.45 7.09 -7.25
CA LYS A 98 -1.53 7.58 -8.64
C LYS A 98 -1.88 6.44 -9.60
N ALA A 99 -2.97 6.57 -10.33
CA ALA A 99 -3.45 5.55 -11.27
C ALA A 99 -2.42 5.19 -12.35
N GLU A 100 -1.67 6.17 -12.85
CA GLU A 100 -0.64 5.97 -13.86
C GLU A 100 0.56 5.17 -13.32
N VAL A 101 0.93 5.39 -12.05
CA VAL A 101 1.95 4.58 -11.37
C VAL A 101 1.44 3.16 -11.18
N MET A 102 0.19 2.99 -10.70
CA MET A 102 -0.44 1.67 -10.55
C MET A 102 -0.38 0.88 -11.85
N GLN A 103 -0.79 1.49 -12.97
CA GLN A 103 -0.75 0.83 -14.28
C GLN A 103 0.68 0.41 -14.65
N ALA A 104 1.64 1.32 -14.54
CA ALA A 104 3.02 1.05 -14.92
C ALA A 104 3.70 -0.05 -14.08
N VAL A 105 3.40 -0.13 -12.78
CA VAL A 105 3.98 -1.15 -11.91
C VAL A 105 3.29 -2.51 -12.09
N LEU A 106 1.99 -2.53 -12.36
CA LEU A 106 1.27 -3.76 -12.72
C LEU A 106 1.78 -4.33 -14.04
N ASP A 107 2.03 -3.49 -15.05
CA ASP A 107 2.66 -3.89 -16.31
C ASP A 107 4.09 -4.43 -16.11
N ALA A 108 4.77 -3.98 -15.05
CA ALA A 108 6.09 -4.49 -14.67
C ALA A 108 6.03 -5.80 -13.84
N GLY A 109 4.84 -6.30 -13.51
CA GLY A 109 4.63 -7.59 -12.83
C GLY A 109 4.48 -7.52 -11.32
N VAL A 110 4.08 -6.37 -10.77
CA VAL A 110 3.74 -6.21 -9.37
C VAL A 110 2.51 -7.04 -8.99
N ASP A 111 2.48 -7.51 -7.76
CA ASP A 111 1.43 -8.40 -7.26
C ASP A 111 0.30 -7.66 -6.56
N ILE A 112 0.61 -6.55 -5.89
CA ILE A 112 -0.30 -5.84 -4.98
C ILE A 112 -0.17 -4.34 -5.21
N ILE A 113 -1.32 -3.66 -5.27
CA ILE A 113 -1.39 -2.21 -5.12
C ILE A 113 -1.79 -1.91 -3.68
N ASN A 114 -0.95 -1.16 -2.97
CA ASN A 114 -1.21 -0.65 -1.64
C ASN A 114 -1.56 0.84 -1.76
N ASP A 115 -2.79 1.23 -1.43
CA ASP A 115 -3.22 2.62 -1.60
C ASP A 115 -3.76 3.21 -0.30
N VAL A 116 -2.99 4.13 0.28
CA VAL A 116 -3.35 4.89 1.50
C VAL A 116 -4.61 5.75 1.31
N TRP A 117 -5.05 5.97 0.07
CA TRP A 117 -6.26 6.72 -0.28
C TRP A 117 -7.45 5.83 -0.68
N ALA A 118 -7.32 4.52 -0.58
CA ALA A 118 -8.37 3.55 -0.92
C ALA A 118 -8.96 3.77 -2.34
N LEU A 119 -8.12 3.97 -3.33
CA LEU A 119 -8.44 4.16 -4.76
C LEU A 119 -9.40 5.32 -5.03
N ARG A 120 -9.32 6.39 -4.22
CA ARG A 120 -10.16 7.60 -4.40
C ARG A 120 -9.69 8.51 -5.54
N GLN A 121 -8.46 8.33 -6.02
CA GLN A 121 -7.96 9.07 -7.18
C GLN A 121 -8.64 8.62 -8.47
N VAL A 122 -8.84 9.59 -9.37
CA VAL A 122 -9.46 9.33 -10.68
C VAL A 122 -8.67 8.26 -11.45
N GLY A 123 -9.34 7.22 -11.93
CA GLY A 123 -8.74 6.15 -12.69
C GLY A 123 -8.19 4.98 -11.86
N ALA A 124 -7.91 5.15 -10.57
CA ALA A 124 -7.29 4.12 -9.73
C ALA A 124 -8.14 2.83 -9.64
N GLN A 125 -9.44 2.95 -9.40
CA GLN A 125 -10.36 1.81 -9.36
C GLN A 125 -10.41 1.06 -10.70
N GLN A 126 -10.42 1.80 -11.81
CA GLN A 126 -10.47 1.23 -13.16
C GLN A 126 -9.20 0.44 -13.48
N VAL A 127 -8.03 0.94 -13.09
CA VAL A 127 -6.76 0.24 -13.28
C VAL A 127 -6.76 -1.09 -12.52
N VAL A 128 -7.12 -1.09 -11.24
CA VAL A 128 -7.17 -2.31 -10.42
C VAL A 128 -8.24 -3.28 -10.92
N ALA A 129 -9.41 -2.78 -11.32
CA ALA A 129 -10.50 -3.62 -11.84
C ALA A 129 -10.18 -4.23 -13.21
N ALA A 130 -9.46 -3.50 -14.07
CA ALA A 130 -9.05 -4.01 -15.38
C ALA A 130 -7.98 -5.10 -15.28
N HIS A 131 -7.18 -5.13 -14.22
CA HIS A 131 -6.19 -6.18 -14.01
C HIS A 131 -6.84 -7.45 -13.46
N ALA A 132 -6.54 -8.61 -14.07
CA ALA A 132 -7.26 -9.86 -13.79
C ALA A 132 -7.10 -10.36 -12.34
N GLN A 133 -5.94 -10.20 -11.74
CA GLN A 133 -5.60 -10.89 -10.49
C GLN A 133 -4.81 -10.06 -9.46
N CYS A 134 -4.46 -8.78 -9.70
CA CYS A 134 -3.69 -8.03 -8.71
C CYS A 134 -4.42 -7.98 -7.35
N GLY A 135 -3.68 -8.17 -6.28
CA GLY A 135 -4.14 -7.87 -4.94
C GLY A 135 -4.25 -6.37 -4.74
N VAL A 136 -5.11 -5.94 -3.83
CA VAL A 136 -5.23 -4.53 -3.45
C VAL A 136 -5.39 -4.40 -1.95
N CYS A 137 -4.66 -3.46 -1.35
CA CYS A 137 -4.85 -3.03 0.02
C CYS A 137 -5.52 -1.66 0.02
N LEU A 138 -6.68 -1.56 0.66
CA LEU A 138 -7.45 -0.33 0.83
C LEU A 138 -7.28 0.19 2.24
N MET A 139 -6.64 1.35 2.40
CA MET A 139 -6.43 1.93 3.72
C MET A 139 -7.37 3.09 4.00
N HIS A 140 -7.87 3.14 5.24
CA HIS A 140 -8.59 4.31 5.74
C HIS A 140 -7.62 5.38 6.24
N MET A 141 -7.70 6.57 5.66
CA MET A 141 -7.07 7.78 6.18
C MET A 141 -8.12 8.86 6.43
N HIS A 142 -8.07 9.50 7.62
CA HIS A 142 -8.89 10.66 7.91
C HIS A 142 -8.15 11.94 7.48
N GLY A 143 -8.80 12.74 6.63
CA GLY A 143 -8.18 13.93 6.04
C GLY A 143 -7.19 13.62 4.92
N GLU A 144 -6.14 14.40 4.82
CA GLU A 144 -5.07 14.31 3.83
C GLU A 144 -3.71 14.18 4.52
N PRO A 145 -2.68 13.60 3.89
CA PRO A 145 -1.37 13.40 4.51
C PRO A 145 -0.78 14.66 5.13
N GLN A 146 -0.98 15.83 4.51
CA GLN A 146 -0.47 17.11 5.02
C GLN A 146 -1.19 17.62 6.26
N THR A 147 -2.47 17.28 6.46
CA THR A 147 -3.33 17.87 7.51
C THR A 147 -3.86 16.87 8.53
N MET A 148 -3.74 15.59 8.27
CA MET A 148 -4.36 14.51 9.05
C MET A 148 -3.98 14.53 10.55
N GLN A 149 -2.78 14.98 10.92
CA GLN A 149 -2.35 15.05 12.32
C GLN A 149 -2.85 16.30 13.04
N ALA A 150 -3.14 17.39 12.29
CA ALA A 150 -3.66 18.63 12.86
C ALA A 150 -5.16 18.53 13.19
N LEU A 151 -5.89 17.71 12.45
CA LEU A 151 -7.34 17.53 12.57
C LEU A 151 -7.69 16.04 12.62
N PRO A 152 -7.35 15.32 13.71
CA PRO A 152 -7.69 13.91 13.83
C PRO A 152 -9.21 13.70 13.94
N MET A 153 -9.65 12.46 13.73
CA MET A 153 -11.06 12.07 13.88
C MET A 153 -11.61 12.44 15.25
N HIS A 154 -12.92 12.70 15.32
CA HIS A 154 -13.64 12.89 16.59
C HIS A 154 -14.45 11.64 16.97
N GLY A 155 -14.55 11.36 18.27
CA GLY A 155 -15.32 10.22 18.79
C GLY A 155 -14.65 8.87 18.58
N SER A 156 -15.44 7.78 18.55
CA SER A 156 -14.96 6.42 18.27
C SER A 156 -14.54 6.30 16.80
N SER A 157 -13.47 5.55 16.55
CA SER A 157 -12.93 5.32 15.21
C SER A 157 -13.50 4.06 14.54
N ILE A 158 -14.02 3.10 15.28
CA ILE A 158 -14.40 1.77 14.76
C ILE A 158 -15.47 1.89 13.66
N GLN A 159 -16.63 2.45 13.99
CA GLN A 159 -17.74 2.49 13.05
C GLN A 159 -17.43 3.32 11.78
N PRO A 160 -16.88 4.54 11.85
CA PRO A 160 -16.54 5.30 10.65
C PRO A 160 -15.48 4.62 9.77
N VAL A 161 -14.47 3.98 10.37
CA VAL A 161 -13.43 3.24 9.64
C VAL A 161 -14.04 2.02 8.94
N THR A 162 -14.84 1.24 9.66
CA THR A 162 -15.53 0.05 9.11
C THR A 162 -16.41 0.42 7.92
N GLU A 163 -17.24 1.46 8.09
CA GLU A 163 -18.14 1.90 7.02
C GLU A 163 -17.38 2.41 5.80
N PHE A 164 -16.32 3.20 6.01
CA PHE A 164 -15.45 3.66 4.92
C PHE A 164 -14.87 2.49 4.13
N LEU A 165 -14.23 1.53 4.81
CA LEU A 165 -13.60 0.38 4.15
C LEU A 165 -14.62 -0.48 3.41
N LYS A 166 -15.79 -0.70 4.02
CA LYS A 166 -16.90 -1.45 3.42
C LYS A 166 -17.41 -0.80 2.14
N VAL A 167 -17.63 0.52 2.14
CA VAL A 167 -18.09 1.26 0.95
C VAL A 167 -17.08 1.14 -0.19
N HIS A 168 -15.77 1.29 0.09
CA HIS A 168 -14.74 1.21 -0.94
C HIS A 168 -14.56 -0.22 -1.47
N ALA A 169 -14.63 -1.23 -0.58
CA ALA A 169 -14.61 -2.63 -0.99
C ALA A 169 -15.82 -3.00 -1.87
N GLN A 170 -17.02 -2.55 -1.50
CA GLN A 170 -18.23 -2.77 -2.31
C GLN A 170 -18.16 -2.08 -3.68
N ALA A 171 -17.57 -0.89 -3.75
CA ALA A 171 -17.36 -0.20 -5.02
C ALA A 171 -16.45 -1.01 -5.97
N LEU A 172 -15.38 -1.61 -5.46
CA LEU A 172 -14.52 -2.50 -6.25
C LEU A 172 -15.21 -3.80 -6.64
N GLN A 173 -16.00 -4.39 -5.74
CA GLN A 173 -16.79 -5.59 -6.05
C GLN A 173 -17.80 -5.32 -7.18
N ALA A 174 -18.42 -4.14 -7.18
CA ALA A 174 -19.33 -3.72 -8.26
C ALA A 174 -18.61 -3.59 -9.63
N LEU A 175 -17.30 -3.35 -9.62
CA LEU A 175 -16.44 -3.36 -10.82
C LEU A 175 -15.90 -4.76 -11.16
N GLY A 176 -16.30 -5.81 -10.43
CA GLY A 176 -15.90 -7.19 -10.68
C GLY A 176 -14.63 -7.65 -9.96
N VAL A 177 -14.07 -6.85 -9.05
CA VAL A 177 -12.93 -7.27 -8.25
C VAL A 177 -13.38 -8.27 -7.18
N ALA A 178 -12.83 -9.48 -7.22
CA ALA A 178 -13.19 -10.54 -6.28
C ALA A 178 -12.75 -10.19 -4.85
N HIS A 179 -13.54 -10.60 -3.87
CA HIS A 179 -13.29 -10.34 -2.44
C HIS A 179 -11.90 -10.80 -2.00
N GLU A 180 -11.46 -11.96 -2.47
CA GLU A 180 -10.16 -12.56 -2.13
C GLU A 180 -8.96 -11.74 -2.61
N ARG A 181 -9.17 -10.75 -3.48
CA ARG A 181 -8.13 -9.84 -3.96
C ARG A 181 -7.94 -8.63 -3.03
N MET A 182 -8.83 -8.40 -2.06
CA MET A 182 -8.84 -7.20 -1.24
C MET A 182 -8.34 -7.47 0.18
N ALA A 183 -7.42 -6.65 0.66
CA ALA A 183 -7.07 -6.48 2.05
C ALA A 183 -7.56 -5.10 2.52
N LEU A 184 -8.00 -5.02 3.78
CA LEU A 184 -8.53 -3.79 4.38
C LEU A 184 -7.63 -3.36 5.51
N ASP A 185 -7.13 -2.12 5.45
CA ASP A 185 -6.25 -1.54 6.46
C ASP A 185 -7.00 -0.40 7.20
N PRO A 186 -7.18 -0.49 8.52
CA PRO A 186 -7.80 0.58 9.30
C PRO A 186 -6.96 1.87 9.35
N GLY A 187 -5.72 1.84 8.89
CA GLY A 187 -4.82 2.99 8.82
C GLY A 187 -4.45 3.54 10.19
N VAL A 188 -3.88 2.68 11.03
CA VAL A 188 -3.34 3.08 12.34
C VAL A 188 -2.27 4.16 12.15
N GLY A 189 -2.39 5.30 12.84
CA GLY A 189 -1.49 6.45 12.69
C GLY A 189 -1.93 7.49 11.64
N PHE A 190 -2.93 7.19 10.81
CA PHE A 190 -3.37 8.08 9.73
C PHE A 190 -4.63 8.88 10.12
N GLY A 191 -4.42 10.10 10.65
CA GLY A 191 -5.51 11.02 11.02
C GLY A 191 -6.32 10.58 12.25
N LYS A 192 -5.68 9.87 13.17
CA LYS A 192 -6.29 9.32 14.38
C LYS A 192 -5.49 9.69 15.61
N THR A 193 -6.17 9.93 16.74
CA THR A 193 -5.52 10.13 18.04
C THR A 193 -4.88 8.83 18.54
N VAL A 194 -4.00 8.94 19.53
CA VAL A 194 -3.40 7.78 20.22
C VAL A 194 -4.48 6.82 20.73
N ALA A 195 -5.51 7.35 21.38
CA ALA A 195 -6.63 6.55 21.91
C ALA A 195 -7.39 5.79 20.81
N GLN A 196 -7.67 6.45 19.68
CA GLN A 196 -8.34 5.84 18.53
C GLN A 196 -7.47 4.75 17.85
N ASN A 197 -6.16 4.95 17.80
CA ASN A 197 -5.24 3.93 17.29
C ASN A 197 -5.27 2.67 18.17
N PHE A 198 -5.25 2.82 19.50
CA PHE A 198 -5.40 1.69 20.42
C PHE A 198 -6.81 1.07 20.36
N GLU A 199 -7.86 1.87 20.17
CA GLU A 199 -9.22 1.38 19.96
C GLU A 199 -9.31 0.46 18.73
N LEU A 200 -8.73 0.87 17.59
CA LEU A 200 -8.69 0.05 16.37
C LEU A 200 -7.92 -1.26 16.57
N LEU A 201 -6.77 -1.22 17.25
CA LEU A 201 -5.97 -2.42 17.54
C LEU A 201 -6.69 -3.37 18.49
N ALA A 202 -7.39 -2.84 19.50
CA ALA A 202 -8.11 -3.66 20.49
C ALA A 202 -9.39 -4.31 19.95
N HIS A 203 -9.99 -3.73 18.89
CA HIS A 203 -11.29 -4.14 18.35
C HIS A 203 -11.21 -4.54 16.88
N GLN A 204 -10.10 -5.16 16.45
CA GLN A 204 -9.91 -5.62 15.07
C GLN A 204 -10.99 -6.62 14.62
N ASP A 205 -11.53 -7.41 15.55
CA ASP A 205 -12.64 -8.33 15.32
C ASP A 205 -13.88 -7.64 14.76
N GLN A 206 -14.14 -6.38 15.14
CA GLN A 206 -15.26 -5.59 14.65
C GLN A 206 -15.03 -5.01 13.23
N LEU A 207 -13.78 -4.97 12.77
CA LEU A 207 -13.43 -4.54 11.42
C LEU A 207 -13.59 -5.67 10.39
N LEU A 208 -13.64 -6.92 10.85
CA LEU A 208 -13.71 -8.12 10.04
C LEU A 208 -15.14 -8.65 9.82
N ALA A 209 -16.14 -7.98 10.40
CA ALA A 209 -17.53 -8.43 10.42
C ALA A 209 -18.35 -8.06 9.14
#